data_4213cebc7ce614fde8ae9d26d78913f0
#
_entry.id   4213cebc7ce614fde8ae9d26d78913f0
#
_cell.length_a   1.000
_cell.length_b   1.000
_cell.length_c   1.000
_cell.angle_alpha   90.00
_cell.angle_beta   90.00
_cell.angle_gamma   90.00
#
_symmetry.space_group_name_H-M   'P 1'
#
loop_
_entity.id
_entity.type
_entity.pdbx_description
1 polymer ?
#
loop_
_entity_poly.entity_id
_entity_poly.type
_entity_poly.pdbx_seq_one_letter_code
_entity_poly.pdbx_strand_id
1 'polypeptide(L)'
;MGGCHIFTKEVHDPERFGVVEYDPVGGGIADIIEKPVSPPSNDAVIGLYMYDSTVFDRIRNLNPSARGELEVTDLNRLYLADDQLTAHKLYGTWIDCGTFDSLAKATQKFYDDRN
;
A
#
# COMPACT_ATOMS: atom_id res chain seq x y z
N MET A 1 -10.81 11.25 12.62
CA MET A 1 -9.76 10.31 12.16
C MET A 1 -8.43 11.06 12.15
N GLY A 2 -7.41 10.51 12.76
CA GLY A 2 -6.05 11.06 12.75
C GLY A 2 -5.09 10.21 11.96
N GLY A 3 -4.07 10.82 11.37
CA GLY A 3 -3.02 10.14 10.65
C GLY A 3 -3.41 9.59 9.29
N CYS A 4 -2.65 8.59 8.87
CA CYS A 4 -2.87 7.86 7.62
C CYS A 4 -3.23 6.42 7.95
N HIS A 5 -4.21 5.90 7.24
CA HIS A 5 -4.59 4.49 7.30
C HIS A 5 -4.32 3.87 5.93
N ILE A 6 -3.46 2.87 5.90
CA ILE A 6 -3.21 2.06 4.72
C ILE A 6 -3.82 0.67 4.91
N PHE A 7 -4.04 0.01 3.80
CA PHE A 7 -4.63 -1.32 3.80
C PHE A 7 -3.67 -2.27 3.08
N THR A 8 -3.44 -3.42 3.68
CA THR A 8 -2.50 -4.41 3.15
C THR A 8 -3.22 -5.70 2.81
N LYS A 9 -2.68 -6.43 1.87
CA LYS A 9 -3.15 -7.75 1.48
C LYS A 9 -1.95 -8.65 1.26
N GLU A 10 -2.01 -9.85 1.80
CA GLU A 10 -0.99 -10.87 1.52
C GLU A 10 -1.11 -11.31 0.06
N VAL A 11 -0.02 -11.21 -0.69
CA VAL A 11 0.04 -11.54 -2.11
C VAL A 11 1.22 -12.48 -2.38
N HIS A 12 1.17 -13.18 -3.51
CA HIS A 12 2.24 -14.10 -3.91
C HIS A 12 3.35 -13.41 -4.71
N ASP A 13 3.10 -12.17 -5.18
CA ASP A 13 4.00 -11.40 -6.03
C ASP A 13 4.25 -9.99 -5.47
N PRO A 14 4.75 -9.90 -4.20
CA PRO A 14 4.88 -8.60 -3.53
C PRO A 14 5.81 -7.61 -4.22
N GLU A 15 6.76 -8.08 -5.03
CA GLU A 15 7.70 -7.24 -5.79
C GLU A 15 7.02 -6.29 -6.78
N ARG A 16 5.73 -6.49 -7.06
CA ARG A 16 4.94 -5.61 -7.94
C ARG A 16 4.32 -4.42 -7.23
N PHE A 17 4.40 -4.38 -5.91
CA PHE A 17 3.65 -3.43 -5.08
C PHE A 17 4.57 -2.68 -4.14
N GLY A 18 4.02 -1.66 -3.46
CA GLY A 18 4.60 -1.17 -2.22
C GLY A 18 4.41 -2.23 -1.15
N VAL A 19 5.46 -2.52 -0.39
CA VAL A 19 5.49 -3.64 0.56
C VAL A 19 5.89 -3.15 1.93
N VAL A 20 5.18 -3.62 2.96
CA VAL A 20 5.46 -3.27 4.34
C VAL A 20 6.65 -4.07 4.85
N GLU A 21 7.61 -3.39 5.45
CA GLU A 21 8.69 -3.98 6.24
C GLU A 21 8.33 -3.86 7.71
N TYR A 22 8.36 -4.97 8.43
CA TYR A 22 8.05 -4.99 9.86
C TYR A 22 9.32 -4.96 10.69
N ASP A 23 9.25 -4.27 11.84
CA ASP A 23 10.31 -4.30 12.82
C ASP A 23 10.34 -5.72 13.46
N PRO A 24 11.49 -6.42 13.42
CA PRO A 24 11.60 -7.74 14.05
C PRO A 24 11.42 -7.71 15.58
N VAL A 25 11.59 -6.53 16.19
CA VAL A 25 11.35 -6.34 17.62
C VAL A 25 10.06 -5.54 17.79
N GLY A 26 9.00 -6.20 18.21
CA GLY A 26 7.71 -5.57 18.48
C GLY A 26 6.69 -5.62 17.35
N GLY A 27 7.08 -5.93 16.12
CA GLY A 27 6.17 -6.17 15.00
C GLY A 27 5.52 -4.94 14.38
N GLY A 28 5.94 -3.73 14.77
CA GLY A 28 5.46 -2.49 14.13
C GLY A 28 6.03 -2.30 12.73
N ILE A 29 5.49 -1.30 12.00
CA ILE A 29 5.96 -0.99 10.65
C ILE A 29 7.29 -0.24 10.75
N ALA A 30 8.33 -0.78 10.12
CA ALA A 30 9.63 -0.12 10.03
C ALA A 30 9.75 0.74 8.77
N ASP A 31 9.21 0.30 7.64
CA ASP A 31 9.26 1.04 6.38
C ASP A 31 8.23 0.49 5.38
N ILE A 32 8.05 1.24 4.30
CA ILE A 32 7.29 0.81 3.12
C ILE A 32 8.22 0.96 1.92
N ILE A 33 8.43 -0.11 1.18
CA ILE A 33 9.37 -0.14 0.06
C ILE A 33 8.59 -0.37 -1.23
N GLU A 34 8.75 0.56 -2.17
CA GLU A 34 8.09 0.46 -3.47
C GLU A 34 8.81 -0.53 -4.37
N LYS A 35 8.07 -1.53 -4.85
CA LYS A 35 8.55 -2.54 -5.82
C LYS A 35 9.92 -3.11 -5.46
N PRO A 36 10.05 -3.70 -4.26
CA PRO A 36 11.35 -4.19 -3.79
C PRO A 36 11.83 -5.38 -4.62
N VAL A 37 13.13 -5.41 -4.93
CA VAL A 37 13.76 -6.56 -5.60
C VAL A 37 13.72 -7.79 -4.69
N SER A 38 13.97 -7.58 -3.40
CA SER A 38 13.90 -8.61 -2.37
C SER A 38 12.84 -8.20 -1.35
N PRO A 39 11.57 -8.60 -1.53
CA PRO A 39 10.49 -8.15 -0.66
C PRO A 39 10.71 -8.55 0.81
N PRO A 40 10.59 -7.59 1.76
CA PRO A 40 10.75 -7.90 3.18
C PRO A 40 9.56 -8.64 3.79
N SER A 41 8.42 -8.65 3.10
CA SER A 41 7.22 -9.39 3.50
C SER A 41 6.37 -9.67 2.26
N ASN A 42 5.25 -10.37 2.45
CA ASN A 42 4.25 -10.58 1.41
C ASN A 42 3.05 -9.62 1.54
N ASP A 43 3.14 -8.63 2.43
CA ASP A 43 2.06 -7.70 2.68
C ASP A 43 2.17 -6.50 1.75
N ALA A 44 1.38 -6.52 0.68
CA ALA A 44 1.30 -5.45 -0.29
C ALA A 44 0.36 -4.35 0.19
N VAL A 45 0.77 -3.10 0.00
CA VAL A 45 -0.09 -1.94 0.22
C VAL A 45 -1.00 -1.82 -1.00
N ILE A 46 -2.31 -1.92 -0.77
CA ILE A 46 -3.29 -1.87 -1.86
C ILE A 46 -3.79 -0.43 -2.05
N GLY A 47 -4.49 -0.18 -3.16
CA GLY A 47 -4.90 1.15 -3.61
C GLY A 47 -6.06 1.78 -2.83
N LEU A 48 -6.13 1.56 -1.52
CA LEU A 48 -7.10 2.18 -0.64
C LEU A 48 -6.37 2.90 0.48
N TYR A 49 -6.56 4.21 0.57
CA TYR A 49 -5.88 5.06 1.53
C TYR A 49 -6.87 5.97 2.23
N MET A 50 -6.64 6.24 3.51
CA MET A 50 -7.40 7.23 4.27
C MET A 50 -6.42 8.19 4.94
N TYR A 51 -6.58 9.48 4.68
CA TYR A 51 -5.69 10.51 5.21
C TYR A 51 -6.49 11.54 6.02
N ASP A 52 -5.84 12.07 7.07
CA ASP A 52 -6.39 13.21 7.79
C ASP A 52 -6.16 14.52 7.01
N SER A 53 -6.65 15.63 7.55
CA SER A 53 -6.58 16.93 6.86
C SER A 53 -5.17 17.47 6.68
N THR A 54 -4.17 16.94 7.40
CA THR A 54 -2.77 17.35 7.24
C THR A 54 -2.17 16.86 5.92
N VAL A 55 -2.87 16.01 5.17
CA VAL A 55 -2.38 15.45 3.91
C VAL A 55 -2.00 16.54 2.91
N PHE A 56 -2.73 17.64 2.86
CA PHE A 56 -2.47 18.72 1.90
C PHE A 56 -1.13 19.41 2.18
N ASP A 57 -0.83 19.68 3.45
CA ASP A 57 0.46 20.27 3.83
C ASP A 57 1.61 19.28 3.61
N ARG A 58 1.39 18.00 3.86
CA ARG A 58 2.40 16.96 3.64
C ARG A 58 2.74 16.81 2.16
N ILE A 59 1.73 16.88 1.29
CA ILE A 59 1.94 16.83 -0.17
C ILE A 59 2.78 18.02 -0.64
N ARG A 60 2.53 19.22 -0.10
CA ARG A 60 3.31 20.41 -0.48
C ARG A 60 4.79 20.30 -0.14
N ASN A 61 5.12 19.53 0.90
CA ASN A 61 6.49 19.32 1.35
C ASN A 61 7.14 18.08 0.76
N LEU A 62 6.41 17.35 -0.10
CA LEU A 62 6.88 16.12 -0.70
C LEU A 62 7.79 16.42 -1.88
N ASN A 63 8.93 15.74 -1.95
CA ASN A 63 9.86 15.87 -3.06
C ASN A 63 9.45 14.89 -4.18
N PRO A 64 9.50 15.33 -5.46
CA PRO A 64 9.27 14.44 -6.59
C PRO A 64 10.28 13.29 -6.62
N SER A 65 9.85 12.12 -7.10
CA SER A 65 10.72 10.97 -7.33
C SER A 65 11.71 11.23 -8.46
N ALA A 66 12.59 10.27 -8.73
CA ALA A 66 13.53 10.32 -9.85
C ALA A 66 12.81 10.47 -11.20
N ARG A 67 11.52 10.09 -11.29
CA ARG A 67 10.70 10.27 -12.49
C ARG A 67 10.03 11.65 -12.55
N GLY A 68 10.26 12.51 -11.57
CA GLY A 68 9.63 13.81 -11.48
C GLY A 68 8.19 13.78 -10.98
N GLU A 69 7.74 12.69 -10.41
CA GLU A 69 6.37 12.49 -9.93
C GLU A 69 6.33 12.42 -8.40
N LEU A 70 5.21 12.86 -7.81
CA LEU A 70 4.93 12.67 -6.40
C LEU A 70 4.42 11.24 -6.20
N GLU A 71 5.08 10.49 -5.32
CA GLU A 71 4.77 9.08 -5.10
C GLU A 71 3.95 8.89 -3.83
N VAL A 72 2.91 8.03 -3.91
CA VAL A 72 2.05 7.69 -2.76
C VAL A 72 2.87 7.05 -1.65
N THR A 73 3.81 6.17 -1.98
CA THR A 73 4.67 5.52 -0.99
C THR A 73 5.45 6.54 -0.19
N ASP A 74 5.96 7.59 -0.83
CA ASP A 74 6.69 8.65 -0.15
C ASP A 74 5.78 9.45 0.80
N LEU A 75 4.54 9.72 0.39
CA LEU A 75 3.54 10.35 1.25
C LEU A 75 3.26 9.51 2.49
N ASN A 76 3.05 8.21 2.30
CA ASN A 76 2.79 7.30 3.41
C ASN A 76 3.99 7.23 4.37
N ARG A 77 5.21 7.30 3.84
CA ARG A 77 6.44 7.32 4.65
C ARG A 77 6.57 8.57 5.50
N LEU A 78 6.03 9.71 5.06
CA LEU A 78 5.99 10.93 5.90
C LEU A 78 5.15 10.71 7.14
N TYR A 79 3.99 10.05 6.99
CA TYR A 79 3.16 9.70 8.14
C TYR A 79 3.84 8.68 9.05
N LEU A 80 4.55 7.72 8.47
CA LEU A 80 5.30 6.74 9.24
C LEU A 80 6.39 7.41 10.09
N ALA A 81 7.11 8.38 9.52
CA ALA A 81 8.16 9.13 10.23
C ALA A 81 7.60 9.89 11.44
N ASP A 82 6.34 10.34 11.37
CA ASP A 82 5.66 11.03 12.46
C ASP A 82 4.91 10.10 13.40
N ASP A 83 5.06 8.78 13.22
CA ASP A 83 4.37 7.75 14.01
C ASP A 83 2.84 7.89 13.91
N GLN A 84 2.35 8.24 12.71
CA GLN A 84 0.93 8.45 12.43
C GLN A 84 0.41 7.56 11.30
N LEU A 85 1.06 6.43 11.04
CA LEU A 85 0.64 5.46 10.05
C LEU A 85 0.06 4.23 10.74
N THR A 86 -1.16 3.86 10.33
CA THR A 86 -1.81 2.64 10.79
C THR A 86 -2.06 1.73 9.59
N ALA A 87 -1.65 0.47 9.69
CA ALA A 87 -1.92 -0.53 8.67
C ALA A 87 -3.04 -1.44 9.11
N HIS A 88 -3.94 -1.72 8.17
CA HIS A 88 -5.06 -2.65 8.35
C HIS A 88 -4.90 -3.79 7.36
N LYS A 89 -4.79 -5.02 7.84
CA LYS A 89 -4.69 -6.18 6.98
C LYS A 89 -6.08 -6.60 6.53
N LEU A 90 -6.25 -6.74 5.21
CA LEU A 90 -7.49 -7.22 4.63
C LEU A 90 -7.41 -8.72 4.39
N TYR A 91 -8.51 -9.39 4.70
CA TYR A 91 -8.71 -10.80 4.40
C TYR A 91 -9.80 -10.92 3.35
N GLY A 92 -9.81 -11.98 2.59
CA GLY A 92 -10.75 -12.16 1.50
C GLY A 92 -10.15 -11.80 0.15
N THR A 93 -11.01 -11.58 -0.83
CA THR A 93 -10.58 -11.39 -2.21
C THR A 93 -10.17 -9.95 -2.49
N TRP A 94 -8.96 -9.77 -3.02
CA TRP A 94 -8.50 -8.53 -3.62
C TRP A 94 -7.71 -8.88 -4.87
N ILE A 95 -7.99 -8.19 -5.98
CA ILE A 95 -7.33 -8.41 -7.26
C ILE A 95 -6.95 -7.06 -7.85
N ASP A 96 -5.66 -6.89 -8.18
CA ASP A 96 -5.19 -5.75 -8.94
C ASP A 96 -5.62 -5.93 -10.41
N CYS A 97 -6.33 -4.94 -10.95
CA CYS A 97 -6.87 -4.99 -12.31
C CYS A 97 -6.01 -4.22 -13.31
N GLY A 98 -4.72 -4.07 -13.04
CA GLY A 98 -3.81 -3.30 -13.88
C GLY A 98 -3.40 -3.99 -15.19
N THR A 99 -3.81 -5.23 -15.43
CA THR A 99 -3.55 -5.97 -16.67
C THR A 99 -4.84 -6.56 -17.20
N PHE A 100 -4.86 -6.92 -18.50
CA PHE A 100 -6.03 -7.60 -19.08
C PHE A 100 -6.31 -8.94 -18.39
N ASP A 101 -5.27 -9.70 -18.06
CA ASP A 101 -5.42 -10.99 -17.39
C ASP A 101 -6.00 -10.83 -15.99
N SER A 102 -5.51 -9.88 -15.21
CA SER A 102 -6.02 -9.64 -13.86
C SER A 102 -7.44 -9.09 -13.88
N LEU A 103 -7.78 -8.25 -14.86
CA LEU A 103 -9.15 -7.76 -15.06
C LEU A 103 -10.09 -8.91 -15.39
N ALA A 104 -9.69 -9.82 -16.27
CA ALA A 104 -10.49 -11.00 -16.61
C ALA A 104 -10.72 -11.89 -15.39
N LYS A 105 -9.69 -12.13 -14.58
CA LYS A 105 -9.80 -12.89 -13.33
C LYS A 105 -10.74 -12.22 -12.33
N ALA A 106 -10.64 -10.91 -12.16
CA ALA A 106 -11.52 -10.15 -11.27
C ALA A 106 -12.96 -10.24 -11.74
N THR A 107 -13.21 -10.06 -13.04
CA THR A 107 -14.54 -10.13 -13.64
C THR A 107 -15.14 -11.52 -13.42
N GLN A 108 -14.39 -12.56 -13.66
CA GLN A 108 -14.87 -13.95 -13.46
C GLN A 108 -15.17 -14.21 -11.99
N LYS A 109 -14.32 -13.77 -11.09
CA LYS A 109 -14.51 -13.96 -9.65
C LYS A 109 -15.81 -13.32 -9.17
N PHE A 110 -16.05 -12.06 -9.54
CA PHE A 110 -17.27 -11.35 -9.15
C PHE A 110 -18.51 -11.94 -9.81
N TYR A 111 -18.40 -12.43 -11.04
CA TYR A 111 -19.49 -13.14 -11.70
C TYR A 111 -19.84 -14.44 -10.95
N ASP A 112 -18.84 -15.23 -10.59
CA ASP A 112 -19.02 -16.49 -9.86
C ASP A 112 -19.64 -16.23 -8.47
N ASP A 113 -19.22 -15.18 -7.78
CA ASP A 113 -19.74 -14.84 -6.45
C ASP A 113 -21.21 -14.40 -6.48
N ARG A 114 -21.71 -13.95 -7.64
CA ARG A 114 -23.12 -13.57 -7.82
C ARG A 114 -24.04 -14.77 -7.94
N ASN A 115 -23.54 -15.88 -8.37
CA ASN A 115 -24.30 -17.11 -8.63
C ASN A 115 -24.04 -18.15 -7.56
#